data_b56d326ad7e2550432ac9fcda5a4a6da
#
_entry.id   b56d326ad7e2550432ac9fcda5a4a6da
#
_cell.length_a   1.000
_cell.length_b   1.000
_cell.length_c   1.000
_cell.angle_alpha   90.00
_cell.angle_beta   90.00
_cell.angle_gamma   90.00
#
_symmetry.space_group_name_H-M   'P 1'
#
loop_
_entity.id
_entity.type
_entity.pdbx_description
1 polymer ?
#
loop_
_entity_poly.entity_id
_entity_poly.type
_entity_poly.pdbx_seq_one_letter_code
_entity_poly.pdbx_strand_id
1 'polypeptide(L)'
;PAGAKPTTVMTVLLPESALPRIGMVSTHGYVAAEPPLGAADTGGQVVYVLELAKKLAQLGFEVDIWTRRFEDQPEMDVINDRVRVLRAPCGGRNFLDKEYLVRHLGEWAEHVLRFIKRHGIKYQFFDSHYWDAGHATQRLAEALDVPHIHTPHSLGLWKKQLMEKDYPEDAANFEKKY
;
A
#
# COMPACT_ATOMS: atom_id res chain seq x y z
N PRO A 1 15.93 -26.97 -32.26
CA PRO A 1 15.07 -25.94 -31.69
C PRO A 1 14.49 -26.49 -30.38
N ALA A 2 15.03 -25.95 -29.26
CA ALA A 2 14.61 -26.36 -27.92
C ALA A 2 13.27 -25.69 -27.62
N GLY A 3 12.23 -26.49 -27.34
CA GLY A 3 10.91 -26.04 -26.95
C GLY A 3 10.95 -25.33 -25.58
N ALA A 4 10.47 -24.11 -25.56
CA ALA A 4 10.23 -23.36 -24.32
C ALA A 4 9.18 -24.12 -23.48
N LYS A 5 9.52 -24.46 -22.25
CA LYS A 5 8.57 -25.04 -21.30
C LYS A 5 7.52 -23.97 -20.96
N PRO A 6 6.23 -24.32 -20.93
CA PRO A 6 5.20 -23.36 -20.50
C PRO A 6 5.43 -23.01 -19.03
N THR A 7 5.54 -21.72 -18.75
CA THR A 7 5.55 -21.19 -17.38
C THR A 7 4.17 -21.41 -16.80
N THR A 8 4.04 -22.39 -15.91
CA THR A 8 2.80 -22.61 -15.16
C THR A 8 2.56 -21.42 -14.27
N VAL A 9 1.66 -20.53 -14.68
CA VAL A 9 1.12 -19.50 -13.80
C VAL A 9 0.27 -20.21 -12.75
N MET A 10 0.82 -20.35 -11.56
CA MET A 10 0.10 -20.88 -10.41
C MET A 10 -0.96 -19.83 -10.01
N THR A 11 -2.18 -20.00 -10.51
CA THR A 11 -3.32 -19.22 -10.02
C THR A 11 -3.61 -19.67 -8.61
N VAL A 12 -3.18 -18.90 -7.63
CA VAL A 12 -3.57 -19.12 -6.24
C VAL A 12 -5.03 -18.75 -6.15
N LEU A 13 -5.91 -19.76 -6.20
CA LEU A 13 -7.33 -19.60 -5.87
C LEU A 13 -7.41 -19.33 -4.37
N LEU A 14 -7.69 -18.08 -4.02
CA LEU A 14 -7.95 -17.71 -2.64
C LEU A 14 -9.35 -18.25 -2.27
N PRO A 15 -9.48 -19.02 -1.17
CA PRO A 15 -10.79 -19.49 -0.74
C PRO A 15 -11.71 -18.30 -0.45
N GLU A 16 -12.97 -18.42 -0.85
CA GLU A 16 -13.99 -17.44 -0.52
C GLU A 16 -14.20 -17.48 1.00
N SER A 17 -13.68 -16.47 1.70
CA SER A 17 -13.82 -16.37 3.13
C SER A 17 -15.18 -15.78 3.50
N ALA A 18 -15.82 -16.35 4.53
CA ALA A 18 -17.05 -15.82 5.11
C ALA A 18 -16.81 -14.59 6.02
N LEU A 19 -15.54 -14.24 6.29
CA LEU A 19 -15.18 -13.12 7.16
C LEU A 19 -15.15 -11.80 6.37
N PRO A 20 -15.53 -10.69 7.02
CA PRO A 20 -15.41 -9.36 6.41
C PRO A 20 -13.94 -9.03 6.14
N ARG A 21 -13.68 -8.47 4.96
CA ARG A 21 -12.32 -8.16 4.50
C ARG A 21 -12.10 -6.66 4.42
N ILE A 22 -10.93 -6.21 4.88
CA ILE A 22 -10.48 -4.82 4.86
C ILE A 22 -9.29 -4.70 3.91
N GLY A 23 -9.29 -3.67 3.07
CA GLY A 23 -8.13 -3.25 2.29
C GLY A 23 -7.38 -2.15 3.04
N MET A 24 -6.21 -2.43 3.59
CA MET A 24 -5.32 -1.40 4.12
C MET A 24 -4.33 -0.97 3.02
N VAL A 25 -4.04 0.32 2.95
CA VAL A 25 -3.17 0.86 1.89
C VAL A 25 -2.02 1.66 2.49
N SER A 26 -0.80 1.27 2.15
CA SER A 26 0.44 1.98 2.48
C SER A 26 1.39 1.86 1.28
N THR A 27 1.37 2.85 0.39
CA THR A 27 1.96 2.75 -0.95
C THR A 27 3.47 2.84 -0.95
N HIS A 28 4.09 3.65 -0.10
CA HIS A 28 5.53 3.81 -0.01
C HIS A 28 6.16 2.97 1.10
N GLY A 29 7.48 2.79 1.02
CA GLY A 29 8.27 2.07 2.02
C GLY A 29 8.28 0.55 1.85
N TYR A 30 9.04 -0.11 2.72
CA TYR A 30 9.22 -1.56 2.71
C TYR A 30 8.18 -2.25 3.60
N VAL A 31 6.92 -2.29 3.15
CA VAL A 31 5.88 -3.05 3.86
C VAL A 31 6.03 -4.53 3.51
N ALA A 32 6.37 -5.33 4.49
CA ALA A 32 6.62 -6.77 4.37
C ALA A 32 6.24 -7.50 5.66
N ALA A 33 6.08 -8.82 5.60
CA ALA A 33 5.89 -9.62 6.82
C ALA A 33 7.06 -9.44 7.81
N GLU A 34 8.27 -9.33 7.27
CA GLU A 34 9.50 -8.99 7.99
C GLU A 34 10.15 -7.79 7.30
N PRO A 35 9.85 -6.55 7.74
CA PRO A 35 10.46 -5.36 7.14
C PRO A 35 11.97 -5.34 7.32
N PRO A 36 12.76 -4.98 6.29
CA PRO A 36 14.19 -4.88 6.40
C PRO A 36 14.58 -3.73 7.34
N LEU A 37 15.27 -4.03 8.43
CA LEU A 37 15.70 -3.04 9.41
C LEU A 37 16.69 -2.04 8.77
N GLY A 38 16.45 -0.76 8.96
CA GLY A 38 17.32 0.31 8.48
C GLY A 38 17.16 0.68 7.00
N ALA A 39 16.25 0.04 6.27
CA ALA A 39 15.90 0.48 4.91
C ALA A 39 15.10 1.78 4.93
N ALA A 40 15.11 2.52 3.80
CA ALA A 40 14.37 3.75 3.65
C ALA A 40 12.85 3.51 3.89
N ASP A 41 12.19 4.46 4.56
CA ASP A 41 10.75 4.40 4.85
C ASP A 41 10.27 3.08 5.52
N THR A 42 11.10 2.49 6.40
CA THR A 42 10.72 1.35 7.28
C THR A 42 10.36 1.80 8.71
N GLY A 43 10.06 3.07 8.89
CA GLY A 43 9.83 3.69 10.19
C GLY A 43 8.49 3.33 10.83
N GLY A 44 8.08 4.17 11.79
CA GLY A 44 6.91 3.96 12.64
C GLY A 44 5.60 3.72 11.90
N GLN A 45 5.43 4.25 10.68
CA GLN A 45 4.22 4.00 9.86
C GLN A 45 4.10 2.53 9.45
N VAL A 46 5.19 1.90 8.97
CA VAL A 46 5.16 0.49 8.56
C VAL A 46 4.82 -0.39 9.74
N VAL A 47 5.46 -0.15 10.89
CA VAL A 47 5.16 -0.88 12.14
C VAL A 47 3.70 -0.68 12.55
N TYR A 48 3.21 0.56 12.50
CA TYR A 48 1.82 0.87 12.83
C TYR A 48 0.83 0.09 11.95
N VAL A 49 1.02 0.12 10.62
CA VAL A 49 0.16 -0.59 9.65
C VAL A 49 0.13 -2.09 9.93
N LEU A 50 1.29 -2.70 10.15
CA LEU A 50 1.40 -4.14 10.43
C LEU A 50 0.72 -4.53 11.75
N GLU A 51 0.93 -3.75 12.80
CA GLU A 51 0.32 -4.04 14.10
C GLU A 51 -1.19 -3.79 14.10
N LEU A 52 -1.67 -2.73 13.43
CA LEU A 52 -3.10 -2.48 13.27
C LEU A 52 -3.77 -3.61 12.48
N ALA A 53 -3.17 -4.08 11.39
CA ALA A 53 -3.68 -5.19 10.60
C ALA A 53 -3.82 -6.47 11.44
N LYS A 54 -2.80 -6.79 12.25
CA LYS A 54 -2.86 -7.94 13.17
C LYS A 54 -3.97 -7.79 14.21
N LYS A 55 -4.20 -6.58 14.74
CA LYS A 55 -5.28 -6.30 15.70
C LYS A 55 -6.66 -6.43 15.06
N LEU A 56 -6.85 -5.90 13.85
CA LEU A 56 -8.09 -6.08 13.10
C LEU A 56 -8.39 -7.56 12.82
N ALA A 57 -7.35 -8.34 12.50
CA ALA A 57 -7.49 -9.78 12.32
C ALA A 57 -7.93 -10.51 13.60
N GLN A 58 -7.44 -10.09 14.77
CA GLN A 58 -7.91 -10.60 16.09
C GLN A 58 -9.38 -10.26 16.34
N LEU A 59 -9.89 -9.18 15.79
CA LEU A 59 -11.30 -8.77 15.86
C LEU A 59 -12.20 -9.49 14.83
N GLY A 60 -11.66 -10.39 14.04
CA GLY A 60 -12.43 -11.22 13.10
C GLY A 60 -12.46 -10.72 11.65
N PHE A 61 -11.59 -9.79 11.27
CA PHE A 61 -11.44 -9.36 9.88
C PHE A 61 -10.34 -10.13 9.16
N GLU A 62 -10.48 -10.27 7.86
CA GLU A 62 -9.35 -10.53 6.97
C GLU A 62 -8.79 -9.20 6.49
N VAL A 63 -7.45 -9.06 6.44
CA VAL A 63 -6.80 -7.81 6.10
C VAL A 63 -5.80 -8.03 4.97
N ASP A 64 -6.00 -7.33 3.86
CA ASP A 64 -5.07 -7.23 2.76
C ASP A 64 -4.34 -5.89 2.85
N ILE A 65 -3.05 -5.91 3.10
CA ILE A 65 -2.23 -4.70 3.11
C ILE A 65 -1.68 -4.50 1.70
N TRP A 66 -2.17 -3.49 1.00
CA TRP A 66 -1.74 -3.11 -0.33
C TRP A 66 -0.59 -2.14 -0.29
N THR A 67 0.50 -2.46 -1.00
CA THR A 67 1.67 -1.62 -1.14
C THR A 67 2.23 -1.66 -2.56
N ARG A 68 3.23 -0.84 -2.84
CA ARG A 68 3.93 -0.86 -4.12
C ARG A 68 4.90 -2.06 -4.19
N ARG A 69 4.96 -2.69 -5.37
CA ARG A 69 5.98 -3.69 -5.71
C ARG A 69 7.16 -3.03 -6.39
N PHE A 70 8.35 -3.27 -5.90
CA PHE A 70 9.61 -2.82 -6.49
C PHE A 70 10.73 -3.82 -6.19
N GLU A 71 11.89 -3.67 -6.84
CA GLU A 71 12.99 -4.61 -6.74
C GLU A 71 12.55 -6.06 -7.03
N ASP A 72 13.07 -7.02 -6.29
CA ASP A 72 12.73 -8.43 -6.44
C ASP A 72 11.70 -8.90 -5.41
N GLN A 73 10.88 -7.98 -4.89
CA GLN A 73 9.84 -8.30 -3.91
C GLN A 73 8.82 -9.29 -4.49
N PRO A 74 8.34 -10.26 -3.70
CA PRO A 74 7.25 -11.14 -4.11
C PRO A 74 5.94 -10.35 -4.29
N GLU A 75 5.03 -10.88 -5.07
CA GLU A 75 3.70 -10.27 -5.24
C GLU A 75 2.87 -10.31 -3.95
N MET A 76 3.12 -11.30 -3.10
CA MET A 76 2.40 -11.50 -1.85
C MET A 76 3.33 -12.04 -0.76
N ASP A 77 3.14 -11.52 0.48
CA ASP A 77 3.63 -12.12 1.72
C ASP A 77 2.45 -12.50 2.61
N VAL A 78 2.56 -13.61 3.32
CA VAL A 78 1.59 -14.03 4.34
C VAL A 78 2.15 -13.68 5.71
N ILE A 79 1.45 -12.85 6.48
CA ILE A 79 1.81 -12.50 7.85
C ILE A 79 1.22 -13.54 8.83
N ASN A 80 -0.04 -13.88 8.64
CA ASN A 80 -0.75 -14.95 9.36
C ASN A 80 -1.98 -15.39 8.55
N ASP A 81 -2.80 -16.27 9.11
CA ASP A 81 -3.98 -16.87 8.44
C ASP A 81 -4.99 -15.83 7.92
N ARG A 82 -4.97 -14.59 8.42
CA ARG A 82 -5.95 -13.54 8.10
C ARG A 82 -5.32 -12.24 7.61
N VAL A 83 -4.00 -12.13 7.62
CA VAL A 83 -3.29 -10.91 7.20
C VAL A 83 -2.25 -11.26 6.16
N ARG A 84 -2.30 -10.57 5.04
CA ARG A 84 -1.30 -10.68 3.96
C ARG A 84 -0.93 -9.30 3.42
N VAL A 85 0.27 -9.19 2.88
CA VAL A 85 0.73 -8.05 2.09
C VAL A 85 0.57 -8.39 0.63
N LEU A 86 -0.09 -7.53 -0.12
CA LEU A 86 -0.26 -7.62 -1.57
C LEU A 86 0.48 -6.46 -2.22
N ARG A 87 1.22 -6.73 -3.29
CA ARG A 87 2.04 -5.72 -3.96
C ARG A 87 1.62 -5.54 -5.41
N ALA A 88 1.29 -4.29 -5.77
CA ALA A 88 1.01 -3.90 -7.13
C ALA A 88 2.18 -3.09 -7.71
N PRO A 89 2.62 -3.36 -8.94
CA PRO A 89 3.71 -2.63 -9.56
C PRO A 89 3.25 -1.25 -10.04
N CYS A 90 4.15 -0.27 -9.99
CA CYS A 90 4.04 1.01 -10.69
C CYS A 90 5.39 1.73 -10.72
N GLY A 91 5.61 2.61 -11.69
CA GLY A 91 6.80 3.46 -11.77
C GLY A 91 8.12 2.70 -11.90
N GLY A 92 8.10 1.49 -12.49
CA GLY A 92 9.28 0.67 -12.68
C GLY A 92 9.68 -0.16 -11.45
N ARG A 93 10.90 -0.75 -11.50
CA ARG A 93 11.37 -1.72 -10.50
C ARG A 93 12.21 -1.13 -9.38
N ASN A 94 12.72 0.09 -9.52
CA ASN A 94 13.59 0.69 -8.52
C ASN A 94 12.77 1.28 -7.36
N PHE A 95 13.40 1.42 -6.19
CA PHE A 95 12.84 2.23 -5.11
C PHE A 95 12.56 3.65 -5.61
N LEU A 96 11.45 4.22 -5.22
CA LEU A 96 11.06 5.61 -5.51
C LEU A 96 10.72 6.30 -4.20
N ASP A 97 11.29 7.48 -4.00
CA ASP A 97 10.83 8.36 -2.93
C ASP A 97 9.35 8.71 -3.13
N LYS A 98 8.61 8.85 -2.03
CA LYS A 98 7.16 9.09 -2.06
C LYS A 98 6.76 10.33 -2.87
N GLU A 99 7.62 11.35 -2.93
CA GLU A 99 7.40 12.57 -3.70
C GLU A 99 7.36 12.32 -5.22
N TYR A 100 8.10 11.31 -5.69
CA TYR A 100 8.07 10.89 -7.09
C TYR A 100 7.01 9.82 -7.36
N LEU A 101 6.63 9.06 -6.34
CA LEU A 101 5.65 7.98 -6.46
C LEU A 101 4.26 8.50 -6.88
N VAL A 102 3.88 9.72 -6.50
CA VAL A 102 2.57 10.30 -6.79
C VAL A 102 2.17 10.22 -8.27
N ARG A 103 3.12 10.37 -9.17
CA ARG A 103 2.89 10.32 -10.63
C ARG A 103 2.47 8.95 -11.13
N HIS A 104 2.73 7.91 -10.35
CA HIS A 104 2.50 6.50 -10.67
C HIS A 104 1.34 5.88 -9.89
N LEU A 105 0.68 6.62 -8.99
CA LEU A 105 -0.42 6.10 -8.18
C LEU A 105 -1.63 5.70 -9.00
N GLY A 106 -1.85 6.35 -10.15
CA GLY A 106 -2.89 5.94 -11.11
C GLY A 106 -2.65 4.54 -11.67
N GLU A 107 -1.42 4.28 -12.15
CA GLU A 107 -0.98 2.97 -12.63
C GLU A 107 -1.11 1.91 -11.52
N TRP A 108 -0.67 2.25 -10.30
CA TRP A 108 -0.79 1.37 -9.14
C TRP A 108 -2.25 0.98 -8.86
N ALA A 109 -3.14 1.97 -8.80
CA ALA A 109 -4.57 1.74 -8.54
C ALA A 109 -5.21 0.84 -9.61
N GLU A 110 -4.86 1.01 -10.89
CA GLU A 110 -5.35 0.14 -11.97
C GLU A 110 -4.88 -1.31 -11.80
N HIS A 111 -3.63 -1.52 -11.36
CA HIS A 111 -3.13 -2.87 -11.07
C HIS A 111 -3.89 -3.52 -9.92
N VAL A 112 -4.14 -2.77 -8.84
CA VAL A 112 -4.93 -3.23 -7.69
C VAL A 112 -6.37 -3.58 -8.12
N LEU A 113 -7.06 -2.71 -8.86
CA LEU A 113 -8.43 -2.96 -9.34
C LEU A 113 -8.51 -4.20 -10.24
N ARG A 114 -7.54 -4.38 -11.16
CA ARG A 114 -7.48 -5.59 -11.99
C ARG A 114 -7.30 -6.85 -11.16
N PHE A 115 -6.45 -6.81 -10.12
CA PHE A 115 -6.25 -7.93 -9.22
C PHE A 115 -7.53 -8.24 -8.44
N ILE A 116 -8.16 -7.24 -7.82
CA ILE A 116 -9.42 -7.37 -7.08
C ILE A 116 -10.50 -8.01 -7.96
N LYS A 117 -10.67 -7.50 -9.18
CA LYS A 117 -11.65 -8.02 -10.13
C LYS A 117 -11.36 -9.47 -10.53
N ARG A 118 -10.09 -9.80 -10.83
CA ARG A 118 -9.66 -11.15 -11.25
C ARG A 118 -9.94 -12.19 -10.17
N HIS A 119 -9.73 -11.82 -8.90
CA HIS A 119 -9.86 -12.73 -7.76
C HIS A 119 -11.22 -12.65 -7.06
N GLY A 120 -12.14 -11.81 -7.53
CA GLY A 120 -13.48 -11.66 -6.94
C GLY A 120 -13.47 -11.13 -5.51
N ILE A 121 -12.43 -10.37 -5.13
CA ILE A 121 -12.28 -9.87 -3.76
C ILE A 121 -13.31 -8.77 -3.49
N LYS A 122 -13.93 -8.82 -2.30
CA LYS A 122 -14.87 -7.81 -1.83
C LYS A 122 -14.35 -7.22 -0.53
N TYR A 123 -14.14 -5.91 -0.52
CA TYR A 123 -13.77 -5.17 0.69
C TYR A 123 -15.00 -4.51 1.31
N GLN A 124 -15.04 -4.47 2.66
CA GLN A 124 -16.03 -3.70 3.42
C GLN A 124 -15.72 -2.21 3.36
N PHE A 125 -14.44 -1.88 3.43
CA PHE A 125 -13.90 -0.53 3.32
C PHE A 125 -12.40 -0.58 3.06
N PHE A 126 -11.83 0.57 2.70
CA PHE A 126 -10.40 0.78 2.67
C PHE A 126 -9.95 1.66 3.85
N ASP A 127 -8.76 1.36 4.39
CA ASP A 127 -8.05 2.19 5.38
C ASP A 127 -6.67 2.56 4.81
N SER A 128 -6.41 3.85 4.62
CA SER A 128 -5.18 4.33 4.00
C SER A 128 -4.30 5.10 4.98
N HIS A 129 -2.99 4.96 4.80
CA HIS A 129 -1.98 5.51 5.69
C HIS A 129 -1.00 6.39 4.94
N TYR A 130 -0.96 7.67 5.31
CA TYR A 130 -0.18 8.73 4.68
C TYR A 130 -0.84 9.28 3.39
N TRP A 131 -0.44 10.49 2.97
CA TRP A 131 -1.11 11.25 1.91
C TRP A 131 -1.11 10.56 0.53
N ASP A 132 -0.01 9.91 0.14
CA ASP A 132 0.10 9.21 -1.14
C ASP A 132 -0.85 8.00 -1.20
N ALA A 133 -0.91 7.22 -0.12
CA ALA A 133 -1.87 6.15 0.01
C ALA A 133 -3.32 6.67 0.05
N GLY A 134 -3.58 7.79 0.72
CA GLY A 134 -4.89 8.46 0.71
C GLY A 134 -5.35 8.80 -0.70
N HIS A 135 -4.47 9.42 -1.48
CA HIS A 135 -4.76 9.77 -2.87
C HIS A 135 -5.01 8.55 -3.78
N ALA A 136 -4.20 7.50 -3.63
CA ALA A 136 -4.40 6.26 -4.40
C ALA A 136 -5.69 5.53 -4.00
N THR A 137 -6.00 5.48 -2.70
CA THR A 137 -7.14 4.75 -2.14
C THR A 137 -8.47 5.39 -2.49
N GLN A 138 -8.52 6.72 -2.60
CA GLN A 138 -9.72 7.41 -3.06
C GLN A 138 -10.22 6.83 -4.40
N ARG A 139 -9.33 6.61 -5.36
CA ARG A 139 -9.68 6.01 -6.66
C ARG A 139 -10.19 4.57 -6.53
N LEU A 140 -9.62 3.78 -5.61
CA LEU A 140 -10.08 2.41 -5.35
C LEU A 140 -11.47 2.40 -4.74
N ALA A 141 -11.69 3.24 -3.73
CA ALA A 141 -12.96 3.34 -3.01
C ALA A 141 -14.09 3.80 -3.91
N GLU A 142 -13.85 4.83 -4.74
CA GLU A 142 -14.80 5.31 -5.74
C GLU A 142 -15.13 4.25 -6.79
N ALA A 143 -14.12 3.53 -7.32
CA ALA A 143 -14.32 2.51 -8.34
C ALA A 143 -15.05 1.25 -7.84
N LEU A 144 -14.97 0.97 -6.54
CA LEU A 144 -15.57 -0.21 -5.91
C LEU A 144 -16.82 0.12 -5.08
N ASP A 145 -17.19 1.39 -4.98
CA ASP A 145 -18.31 1.90 -4.19
C ASP A 145 -18.26 1.43 -2.71
N VAL A 146 -17.11 1.64 -2.06
CA VAL A 146 -16.90 1.26 -0.67
C VAL A 146 -16.38 2.46 0.15
N PRO A 147 -16.63 2.50 1.47
CA PRO A 147 -16.11 3.56 2.34
C PRO A 147 -14.58 3.62 2.35
N HIS A 148 -14.04 4.82 2.56
CA HIS A 148 -12.60 5.07 2.71
C HIS A 148 -12.34 5.82 4.03
N ILE A 149 -11.51 5.22 4.87
CA ILE A 149 -10.97 5.81 6.11
C ILE A 149 -9.53 6.22 5.83
N HIS A 150 -9.10 7.35 6.34
CA HIS A 150 -7.75 7.88 6.11
C HIS A 150 -7.06 8.31 7.38
N THR A 151 -5.84 7.79 7.59
CA THR A 151 -4.94 8.20 8.68
C THR A 151 -3.74 8.94 8.09
N PRO A 152 -3.63 10.27 8.24
CA PRO A 152 -2.61 11.06 7.56
C PRO A 152 -1.18 10.85 8.10
N HIS A 153 -0.99 10.38 9.32
CA HIS A 153 0.29 10.25 10.06
C HIS A 153 1.10 11.54 10.19
N SER A 154 0.92 12.50 9.30
CA SER A 154 1.42 13.86 9.41
C SER A 154 0.48 14.82 8.67
N LEU A 155 0.36 16.05 9.19
CA LEU A 155 -0.45 17.09 8.57
C LEU A 155 0.48 18.01 7.76
N GLY A 156 0.37 17.94 6.43
CA GLY A 156 1.24 18.69 5.52
C GLY A 156 1.27 20.18 5.79
N LEU A 157 0.10 20.82 5.97
CA LEU A 157 0.03 22.25 6.26
C LEU A 157 0.72 22.62 7.58
N TRP A 158 0.52 21.83 8.62
CA TRP A 158 1.21 22.06 9.91
C TRP A 158 2.72 21.87 9.79
N LYS A 159 3.14 20.82 9.09
CA LYS A 159 4.56 20.61 8.81
C LYS A 159 5.17 21.78 8.04
N LYS A 160 4.48 22.32 7.03
CA LYS A 160 4.88 23.52 6.30
C LYS A 160 5.07 24.72 7.22
N GLN A 161 4.08 25.01 8.08
CA GLN A 161 4.14 26.12 9.03
C GLN A 161 5.29 26.01 10.05
N LEU A 162 5.57 24.79 10.54
CA LEU A 162 6.72 24.55 11.42
C LEU A 162 8.03 24.74 10.66
N MET A 163 8.14 24.25 9.43
CA MET A 163 9.34 24.44 8.61
C MET A 163 9.58 25.90 8.25
N GLU A 164 8.55 26.66 7.94
CA GLU A 164 8.64 28.11 7.68
C GLU A 164 9.21 28.88 8.89
N LYS A 165 8.88 28.43 10.10
CA LYS A 165 9.37 29.02 11.35
C LYS A 165 10.80 28.61 11.70
N ASP A 166 11.09 27.31 11.64
CA ASP A 166 12.31 26.72 12.20
C ASP A 166 13.37 26.45 11.14
N TYR A 167 12.97 26.28 9.87
CA TYR A 167 13.83 25.92 8.73
C TYR A 167 13.38 26.61 7.45
N PRO A 168 13.45 27.94 7.34
CA PRO A 168 12.87 28.70 6.22
C PRO A 168 13.48 28.36 4.85
N GLU A 169 14.75 27.93 4.80
CA GLU A 169 15.40 27.50 3.54
C GLU A 169 14.77 26.20 3.01
N ASP A 170 14.39 25.28 3.90
CA ASP A 170 13.71 24.03 3.53
C ASP A 170 12.25 24.24 3.18
N ALA A 171 11.59 25.22 3.82
CA ALA A 171 10.20 25.58 3.56
C ALA A 171 9.98 26.03 2.12
N ALA A 172 10.93 26.75 1.52
CA ALA A 172 10.88 27.18 0.13
C ALA A 172 10.81 26.01 -0.88
N ASN A 173 11.24 24.82 -0.47
CA ASN A 173 11.20 23.60 -1.27
C ASN A 173 10.03 22.68 -0.91
N PHE A 174 9.21 23.03 0.09
CA PHE A 174 8.14 22.17 0.57
C PHE A 174 7.14 21.79 -0.52
N GLU A 175 6.65 22.77 -1.30
CA GLU A 175 5.67 22.54 -2.37
C GLU A 175 6.24 21.76 -3.57
N LYS A 176 7.57 21.65 -3.65
CA LYS A 176 8.21 20.80 -4.66
C LYS A 176 8.32 19.34 -4.21
N LYS A 177 8.25 19.10 -2.89
CA LYS A 177 8.40 17.78 -2.27
C LYS A 177 7.07 17.14 -1.86
N TYR A 178 6.04 17.92 -1.64
CA TYR A 178 4.71 17.52 -1.17
C TYR A 178 3.63 18.22 -1.98
#